data_224db6c7fd4e5140cbc7fefcb805f4ad
#
_entry.id   224db6c7fd4e5140cbc7fefcb805f4ad
#
_cell.length_a   1.000
_cell.length_b   1.000
_cell.length_c   1.000
_cell.angle_alpha   90.00
_cell.angle_beta   90.00
_cell.angle_gamma   90.00
#
_symmetry.space_group_name_H-M   'P 1'
#
loop_
_entity.id
_entity.type
_entity.pdbx_description
1 polymer ?
#
loop_
_entity_poly.entity_id
_entity_poly.type
_entity_poly.pdbx_seq_one_letter_code
_entity_poly.pdbx_strand_id
1 'polypeptide(L)'
;MDVDLPCRLELICDLPGHDERAWQVAWNPTKPLLASCSADKSVRTYSYRPSDHGSKSLIFSHVGTIPTGHSKTVRSVAWAPSGKTLATGSFDSNVGIWEREDISDSEDAGESAGDWECVTLLEGHETECKSVGYSSSGTLLASCSRDKTVWIWEVQPDADFECMGVLMEHSQDVKCVAWHPSEEILASASYDDTIKLYIDDPSEDWFCFSTLSGHKSTVWSLSWSPQGSYLASSSDDLTVRIWKRVKEHEWKFVLELRGHERSIYSISWGVGKGTSENLGWLATTGGDGKINIWEITETQHTNDPLSAKLLARISGAHDVSDVNSVSWCPRLEHADLLATAGDDGLVKVWRVVPF
;
A
#
# COMPACT_ATOMS: atom_id res chain seq x y z
N MET A 1 13.30 -22.61 -17.92
CA MET A 1 14.69 -22.18 -17.83
C MET A 1 14.70 -21.07 -16.80
N ASP A 2 15.25 -21.34 -15.62
CA ASP A 2 15.48 -20.28 -14.64
C ASP A 2 16.51 -19.34 -15.24
N VAL A 3 16.07 -18.15 -15.55
CA VAL A 3 16.96 -17.05 -15.94
C VAL A 3 17.75 -16.70 -14.68
N ASP A 4 19.09 -16.64 -14.75
CA ASP A 4 19.92 -16.16 -13.64
C ASP A 4 19.50 -14.72 -13.33
N LEU A 5 18.71 -14.55 -12.28
CA LEU A 5 18.24 -13.23 -11.84
C LEU A 5 19.39 -12.55 -11.07
N PRO A 6 19.55 -11.23 -11.17
CA PRO A 6 20.67 -10.53 -10.52
C PRO A 6 20.56 -10.47 -9.00
N CYS A 7 19.37 -10.64 -8.46
CA CYS A 7 19.08 -10.57 -7.02
C CYS A 7 18.18 -11.73 -6.59
N ARG A 8 18.17 -11.98 -5.28
CA ARG A 8 17.23 -12.89 -4.62
C ARG A 8 16.48 -12.18 -3.51
N LEU A 9 15.32 -12.75 -3.14
CA LEU A 9 14.60 -12.39 -1.93
C LEU A 9 15.03 -13.30 -0.79
N GLU A 10 15.50 -12.69 0.29
CA GLU A 10 15.87 -13.36 1.53
C GLU A 10 14.82 -13.09 2.60
N LEU A 11 14.26 -14.16 3.19
CA LEU A 11 13.31 -14.05 4.29
C LEU A 11 14.08 -13.59 5.54
N ILE A 12 13.67 -12.46 6.11
CA ILE A 12 14.25 -11.91 7.34
C ILE A 12 13.53 -12.48 8.56
N CYS A 13 12.20 -12.48 8.54
CA CYS A 13 11.40 -13.07 9.61
C CYS A 13 9.96 -13.35 9.17
N ASP A 14 9.36 -14.32 9.84
CA ASP A 14 7.92 -14.54 9.89
C ASP A 14 7.37 -13.86 11.15
N LEU A 15 6.30 -13.10 10.99
CA LEU A 15 5.61 -12.41 12.08
C LEU A 15 4.23 -13.06 12.27
N PRO A 16 4.14 -14.11 13.10
CA PRO A 16 2.86 -14.77 13.37
C PRO A 16 1.97 -13.87 14.20
N GLY A 17 0.68 -14.09 14.11
CA GLY A 17 -0.17 -13.35 15.01
C GLY A 17 -1.62 -13.21 14.60
N HIS A 18 -1.98 -13.25 13.34
CA HIS A 18 -3.37 -13.25 12.90
C HIS A 18 -3.94 -14.69 12.89
N ASP A 19 -5.17 -14.81 13.38
CA ASP A 19 -5.89 -16.09 13.44
C ASP A 19 -6.57 -16.41 12.10
N GLU A 20 -6.72 -15.39 11.24
CA GLU A 20 -7.32 -15.48 9.92
C GLU A 20 -6.43 -14.74 8.91
N ARG A 21 -6.87 -14.67 7.64
CA ARG A 21 -6.14 -14.02 6.53
C ARG A 21 -5.63 -12.63 6.91
N ALA A 22 -4.35 -12.40 6.69
CA ALA A 22 -3.77 -11.06 6.73
C ALA A 22 -4.00 -10.38 5.37
N TRP A 23 -4.64 -9.21 5.39
CA TRP A 23 -5.06 -8.54 4.16
C TRP A 23 -4.11 -7.47 3.67
N GLN A 24 -3.57 -6.67 4.57
CA GLN A 24 -2.69 -5.57 4.21
C GLN A 24 -1.60 -5.35 5.25
N VAL A 25 -0.45 -4.88 4.79
CA VAL A 25 0.66 -4.40 5.60
C VAL A 25 0.96 -2.94 5.25
N ALA A 26 1.32 -2.16 6.26
CA ALA A 26 1.69 -0.75 6.10
C ALA A 26 2.85 -0.40 7.04
N TRP A 27 3.94 0.10 6.48
CA TRP A 27 5.06 0.64 7.24
C TRP A 27 4.73 2.03 7.77
N ASN A 28 5.12 2.28 9.02
CA ASN A 28 5.05 3.63 9.56
C ASN A 28 6.11 4.52 8.88
N PRO A 29 5.76 5.71 8.38
CA PRO A 29 6.67 6.56 7.64
C PRO A 29 7.78 7.17 8.49
N THR A 30 7.57 7.35 9.80
CA THR A 30 8.49 8.07 10.70
C THR A 30 9.12 7.18 11.76
N LYS A 31 8.39 6.20 12.28
CA LYS A 31 8.83 5.30 13.36
C LYS A 31 9.20 3.91 12.80
N PRO A 32 10.09 3.13 13.46
CA PRO A 32 10.40 1.77 13.04
C PRO A 32 9.28 0.79 13.42
N LEU A 33 8.10 0.99 12.81
CA LEU A 33 6.91 0.21 13.04
C LEU A 33 6.33 -0.32 11.72
N LEU A 34 5.74 -1.50 11.78
CA LEU A 34 4.94 -2.12 10.74
C LEU A 34 3.56 -2.44 11.32
N ALA A 35 2.49 -2.16 10.57
CA ALA A 35 1.13 -2.57 10.92
C ALA A 35 0.62 -3.61 9.93
N SER A 36 -0.24 -4.51 10.38
CA SER A 36 -1.00 -5.43 9.53
C SER A 36 -2.45 -5.51 9.97
N CYS A 37 -3.36 -5.73 9.04
CA CYS A 37 -4.78 -5.92 9.33
C CYS A 37 -5.29 -7.26 8.79
N SER A 38 -6.39 -7.76 9.39
CA SER A 38 -6.85 -9.13 9.14
C SER A 38 -8.37 -9.29 9.13
N ALA A 39 -8.77 -10.45 8.60
CA ALA A 39 -10.12 -10.97 8.70
C ALA A 39 -10.51 -11.27 10.16
N ASP A 40 -9.56 -11.47 11.05
CA ASP A 40 -9.78 -11.62 12.50
C ASP A 40 -10.24 -10.30 13.18
N LYS A 41 -10.44 -9.24 12.41
CA LYS A 41 -10.93 -7.92 12.83
C LYS A 41 -9.95 -7.12 13.68
N SER A 42 -8.71 -7.52 13.74
CA SER A 42 -7.65 -6.84 14.48
C SER A 42 -6.64 -6.15 13.56
N VAL A 43 -5.92 -5.20 14.13
CA VAL A 43 -4.68 -4.67 13.59
C VAL A 43 -3.56 -5.05 14.54
N ARG A 44 -2.45 -5.57 14.01
CA ARG A 44 -1.25 -5.87 14.79
C ARG A 44 -0.13 -4.92 14.42
N THR A 45 0.64 -4.52 15.42
CA THR A 45 1.80 -3.64 15.23
C THR A 45 3.07 -4.33 15.68
N TYR A 46 4.13 -4.15 14.90
CA TYR A 46 5.44 -4.74 15.12
C TYR A 46 6.49 -3.65 15.07
N SER A 47 7.39 -3.63 16.06
CA SER A 47 8.58 -2.78 16.03
C SER A 47 9.75 -3.53 15.44
N TYR A 48 10.75 -2.80 14.95
CA TYR A 48 12.01 -3.39 14.53
C TYR A 48 13.19 -2.52 14.96
N ARG A 49 14.32 -3.17 15.26
CA ARG A 49 15.55 -2.53 15.64
C ARG A 49 16.76 -3.29 15.07
N PRO A 50 17.91 -2.64 14.92
CA PRO A 50 19.16 -3.34 14.59
C PRO A 50 19.50 -4.40 15.64
N SER A 51 20.11 -5.49 15.22
CA SER A 51 20.67 -6.51 16.12
C SER A 51 21.96 -5.99 16.78
N ASP A 52 22.17 -6.31 18.05
CA ASP A 52 23.33 -5.90 18.85
C ASP A 52 24.66 -6.48 18.34
N HIS A 53 24.63 -7.43 17.42
CA HIS A 53 25.82 -8.13 16.94
C HIS A 53 26.45 -7.54 15.67
N GLY A 54 26.24 -6.26 15.36
CA GLY A 54 26.94 -5.55 14.28
C GLY A 54 26.63 -6.05 12.86
N SER A 55 25.68 -6.94 12.72
CA SER A 55 25.19 -7.41 11.41
C SER A 55 24.09 -6.49 10.90
N LYS A 56 23.88 -6.46 9.57
CA LYS A 56 22.73 -5.80 8.94
C LYS A 56 21.39 -6.46 9.29
N SER A 57 21.34 -7.34 10.29
CA SER A 57 20.14 -8.05 10.68
C SER A 57 19.24 -7.16 11.55
N LEU A 58 17.96 -7.24 11.30
CA LEU A 58 16.92 -6.57 12.06
C LEU A 58 16.19 -7.60 12.93
N ILE A 59 15.84 -7.18 14.13
CA ILE A 59 15.00 -7.95 15.05
C ILE A 59 13.63 -7.29 15.04
N PHE A 60 12.61 -8.08 14.75
CA PHE A 60 11.22 -7.66 14.79
C PHE A 60 10.54 -8.20 16.04
N SER A 61 9.67 -7.42 16.65
CA SER A 61 8.91 -7.81 17.84
C SER A 61 7.47 -7.32 17.74
N HIS A 62 6.51 -8.16 18.08
CA HIS A 62 5.12 -7.74 18.24
C HIS A 62 5.02 -6.78 19.42
N VAL A 63 4.43 -5.61 19.22
CA VAL A 63 4.34 -4.56 20.25
C VAL A 63 2.92 -4.18 20.64
N GLY A 64 1.93 -4.64 19.90
CA GLY A 64 0.53 -4.38 20.25
C GLY A 64 -0.47 -4.93 19.25
N THR A 65 -1.66 -5.17 19.76
CA THR A 65 -2.84 -5.51 18.96
C THR A 65 -3.90 -4.47 19.24
N ILE A 66 -4.44 -3.85 18.19
CA ILE A 66 -5.56 -2.92 18.27
C ILE A 66 -6.84 -3.75 18.16
N PRO A 67 -7.64 -3.87 19.22
CA PRO A 67 -8.96 -4.49 19.15
C PRO A 67 -9.91 -3.45 18.53
N THR A 68 -9.97 -3.42 17.20
CA THR A 68 -10.61 -2.33 16.45
C THR A 68 -12.11 -2.16 16.71
N GLY A 69 -12.76 -3.12 17.35
CA GLY A 69 -14.21 -3.08 17.53
C GLY A 69 -15.01 -3.22 16.24
N HIS A 70 -14.35 -3.29 15.08
CA HIS A 70 -15.03 -3.58 13.83
C HIS A 70 -15.78 -4.91 13.90
N SER A 71 -17.01 -4.91 13.38
CA SER A 71 -17.86 -6.11 13.42
C SER A 71 -17.51 -7.13 12.34
N LYS A 72 -16.75 -6.72 11.31
CA LYS A 72 -16.29 -7.54 10.18
C LYS A 72 -14.80 -7.35 9.92
N THR A 73 -14.29 -8.06 8.91
CA THR A 73 -12.91 -8.00 8.40
C THR A 73 -12.37 -6.57 8.32
N VAL A 74 -11.20 -6.33 8.87
CA VAL A 74 -10.39 -5.13 8.59
C VAL A 74 -9.60 -5.39 7.32
N ARG A 75 -9.99 -4.71 6.24
CA ARG A 75 -9.44 -4.96 4.89
C ARG A 75 -8.26 -4.08 4.56
N SER A 76 -8.19 -2.90 5.14
CA SER A 76 -7.17 -1.90 4.82
C SER A 76 -6.66 -1.19 6.07
N VAL A 77 -5.38 -0.83 6.04
CA VAL A 77 -4.69 -0.10 7.10
C VAL A 77 -3.74 0.92 6.49
N ALA A 78 -3.77 2.17 6.98
CA ALA A 78 -2.90 3.24 6.50
C ALA A 78 -2.42 4.12 7.65
N TRP A 79 -1.14 4.46 7.65
CA TRP A 79 -0.56 5.43 8.57
C TRP A 79 -0.74 6.86 8.04
N ALA A 80 -1.06 7.79 8.93
CA ALA A 80 -0.90 9.20 8.63
C ALA A 80 0.59 9.53 8.40
N PRO A 81 0.94 10.54 7.59
CA PRO A 81 2.33 10.94 7.35
C PRO A 81 3.09 11.33 8.62
N SER A 82 2.40 11.79 9.65
CA SER A 82 2.98 12.05 10.98
C SER A 82 3.49 10.79 11.69
N GLY A 83 3.00 9.61 11.29
CA GLY A 83 3.26 8.34 11.96
C GLY A 83 2.60 8.18 13.33
N LYS A 84 1.71 9.09 13.73
CA LYS A 84 1.01 9.06 15.02
C LYS A 84 -0.32 8.33 14.94
N THR A 85 -1.11 8.64 13.92
CA THR A 85 -2.45 8.07 13.71
C THR A 85 -2.44 6.99 12.63
N LEU A 86 -3.40 6.09 12.72
CA LEU A 86 -3.60 4.98 11.81
C LEU A 86 -5.08 4.90 11.44
N ALA A 87 -5.39 4.75 10.16
CA ALA A 87 -6.74 4.53 9.66
C ALA A 87 -6.95 3.07 9.30
N THR A 88 -8.17 2.55 9.56
CA THR A 88 -8.60 1.21 9.15
C THR A 88 -9.85 1.28 8.30
N GLY A 89 -9.94 0.47 7.26
CA GLY A 89 -11.15 0.28 6.46
C GLY A 89 -11.69 -1.13 6.62
N SER A 90 -12.98 -1.24 6.96
CA SER A 90 -13.60 -2.54 7.28
C SER A 90 -14.77 -2.90 6.38
N PHE A 91 -15.01 -4.21 6.26
CA PHE A 91 -16.19 -4.75 5.59
C PHE A 91 -17.50 -4.45 6.32
N ASP A 92 -17.45 -3.86 7.51
CA ASP A 92 -18.63 -3.33 8.19
C ASP A 92 -19.03 -1.93 7.73
N SER A 93 -18.40 -1.43 6.65
CA SER A 93 -18.58 -0.13 6.01
C SER A 93 -17.94 1.07 6.71
N ASN A 94 -17.36 0.89 7.88
CA ASN A 94 -16.78 1.97 8.65
C ASN A 94 -15.28 2.15 8.39
N VAL A 95 -14.82 3.38 8.60
CA VAL A 95 -13.39 3.73 8.69
C VAL A 95 -13.10 4.10 10.13
N GLY A 96 -12.18 3.38 10.77
CA GLY A 96 -11.72 3.66 12.13
C GLY A 96 -10.45 4.49 12.13
N ILE A 97 -10.35 5.46 13.03
CA ILE A 97 -9.17 6.27 13.27
C ILE A 97 -8.62 5.95 14.66
N TRP A 98 -7.34 5.64 14.70
CA TRP A 98 -6.65 5.15 15.90
C TRP A 98 -5.45 6.01 16.21
N GLU A 99 -5.27 6.37 17.47
CA GLU A 99 -4.10 7.08 17.96
C GLU A 99 -3.50 6.31 19.15
N ARG A 100 -2.19 6.41 19.28
CA ARG A 100 -1.49 5.85 20.42
C ARG A 100 -1.06 6.95 21.35
N GLU A 101 -1.37 6.82 22.64
CA GLU A 101 -0.85 7.74 23.64
C GLU A 101 0.68 7.79 23.60
N ASP A 102 1.23 8.97 23.37
CA ASP A 102 2.66 9.22 23.54
C ASP A 102 2.97 9.12 25.04
N ILE A 103 3.48 7.98 25.48
CA ILE A 103 4.12 7.93 26.80
C ILE A 103 5.30 8.88 26.71
N SER A 104 5.26 9.95 27.50
CA SER A 104 6.31 10.98 27.58
C SER A 104 7.70 10.35 27.58
N ASP A 105 8.65 10.99 26.88
CA ASP A 105 10.07 10.61 26.72
C ASP A 105 10.84 10.45 28.04
N SER A 106 10.32 9.68 28.99
CA SER A 106 11.09 9.26 30.16
C SER A 106 11.96 8.08 29.75
N GLU A 107 13.26 8.26 29.79
CA GLU A 107 14.30 7.28 29.48
C GLU A 107 14.20 5.97 30.28
N ASP A 108 13.24 5.88 31.20
CA ASP A 108 12.97 4.73 32.08
C ASP A 108 11.70 3.93 31.74
N ALA A 109 10.99 4.20 30.63
CA ALA A 109 9.82 3.45 30.24
C ALA A 109 10.23 2.09 29.65
N GLY A 110 10.47 1.12 30.51
CA GLY A 110 10.53 -0.28 30.12
C GLY A 110 9.21 -0.68 29.43
N GLU A 111 9.34 -1.16 28.21
CA GLU A 111 8.42 -1.97 27.36
C GLU A 111 6.88 -1.82 27.47
N SER A 112 6.35 -0.88 28.23
CA SER A 112 4.92 -0.58 28.28
C SER A 112 4.58 0.38 27.15
N ALA A 113 4.29 -0.17 26.00
CA ALA A 113 3.70 0.59 24.90
C ALA A 113 2.33 1.09 25.32
N GLY A 114 2.06 2.42 25.23
CA GLY A 114 0.73 2.99 25.48
C GLY A 114 -0.35 2.27 24.66
N ASP A 115 -1.55 2.21 25.20
CA ASP A 115 -2.67 1.59 24.51
C ASP A 115 -3.10 2.40 23.28
N TRP A 116 -3.71 1.71 22.33
CA TRP A 116 -4.31 2.34 21.17
C TRP A 116 -5.75 2.72 21.49
N GLU A 117 -6.10 3.99 21.24
CA GLU A 117 -7.44 4.49 21.42
C GLU A 117 -8.13 4.75 20.09
N CYS A 118 -9.44 4.48 20.05
CA CYS A 118 -10.28 4.88 18.92
C CYS A 118 -10.60 6.37 19.05
N VAL A 119 -10.08 7.16 18.13
CA VAL A 119 -10.37 8.59 18.06
C VAL A 119 -11.78 8.82 17.54
N THR A 120 -12.10 8.19 16.41
CA THR A 120 -13.42 8.30 15.77
C THR A 120 -13.68 7.13 14.83
N LEU A 121 -14.97 6.91 14.54
CA LEU A 121 -15.46 6.02 13.47
C LEU A 121 -16.16 6.91 12.44
N LEU A 122 -15.66 6.89 11.19
CA LEU A 122 -16.26 7.60 10.09
C LEU A 122 -17.28 6.68 9.42
N GLU A 123 -18.52 7.10 9.45
CA GLU A 123 -19.66 6.42 8.84
C GLU A 123 -20.05 7.13 7.54
N GLY A 124 -20.47 6.38 6.53
CA GLY A 124 -20.90 6.96 5.26
C GLY A 124 -21.05 5.94 4.16
N HIS A 125 -20.09 5.03 4.01
CA HIS A 125 -20.22 3.94 3.03
C HIS A 125 -21.39 3.02 3.36
N GLU A 126 -22.13 2.62 2.32
CA GLU A 126 -23.29 1.73 2.46
C GLU A 126 -22.89 0.25 2.56
N THR A 127 -21.69 -0.09 2.09
CA THR A 127 -21.17 -1.46 2.05
C THR A 127 -19.68 -1.49 2.43
N GLU A 128 -19.06 -2.61 2.19
CA GLU A 128 -17.67 -2.92 2.57
C GLU A 128 -16.66 -1.84 2.15
N CYS A 129 -15.99 -1.20 3.09
CA CYS A 129 -14.82 -0.37 2.80
C CYS A 129 -13.63 -1.27 2.40
N LYS A 130 -13.03 -0.97 1.25
CA LYS A 130 -11.98 -1.81 0.65
C LYS A 130 -10.58 -1.24 0.83
N SER A 131 -10.44 0.07 0.85
CA SER A 131 -9.15 0.73 0.98
C SER A 131 -9.30 2.09 1.64
N VAL A 132 -8.27 2.46 2.42
CA VAL A 132 -8.11 3.79 3.01
C VAL A 132 -6.69 4.29 2.74
N GLY A 133 -6.51 5.61 2.65
CA GLY A 133 -5.19 6.20 2.46
C GLY A 133 -5.15 7.68 2.79
N TYR A 134 -4.11 8.13 3.49
CA TYR A 134 -3.86 9.54 3.77
C TYR A 134 -3.15 10.21 2.60
N SER A 135 -3.45 11.49 2.35
CA SER A 135 -2.66 12.34 1.47
C SER A 135 -1.24 12.54 2.00
N SER A 136 -0.32 12.97 1.15
CA SER A 136 1.08 13.22 1.54
C SER A 136 1.22 14.37 2.55
N SER A 137 0.29 15.33 2.53
CA SER A 137 0.18 16.41 3.51
C SER A 137 -0.36 15.93 4.87
N GLY A 138 -1.17 14.84 4.86
CA GLY A 138 -1.90 14.37 6.03
C GLY A 138 -3.18 15.16 6.32
N THR A 139 -3.52 16.13 5.48
CA THR A 139 -4.74 16.95 5.61
C THR A 139 -5.98 16.26 5.06
N LEU A 140 -5.80 15.22 4.24
CA LEU A 140 -6.89 14.48 3.64
C LEU A 140 -6.75 12.98 3.89
N LEU A 141 -7.88 12.31 4.01
CA LEU A 141 -8.01 10.87 4.01
C LEU A 141 -8.98 10.48 2.89
N ALA A 142 -8.67 9.44 2.14
CA ALA A 142 -9.61 8.85 1.18
C ALA A 142 -10.03 7.46 1.64
N SER A 143 -11.28 7.10 1.39
CA SER A 143 -11.80 5.75 1.53
C SER A 143 -12.55 5.32 0.29
N CYS A 144 -12.59 4.02 0.00
CA CYS A 144 -13.38 3.50 -1.12
C CYS A 144 -14.09 2.20 -0.76
N SER A 145 -15.18 1.91 -1.47
CA SER A 145 -16.07 0.84 -1.09
C SER A 145 -16.64 0.05 -2.28
N ARG A 146 -17.21 -1.09 -1.94
CA ARG A 146 -18.08 -1.88 -2.81
C ARG A 146 -19.35 -1.14 -3.23
N ASP A 147 -19.74 -0.08 -2.53
CA ASP A 147 -20.84 0.80 -2.90
C ASP A 147 -20.55 1.65 -4.15
N LYS A 148 -19.36 1.48 -4.77
CA LYS A 148 -18.87 2.16 -5.98
C LYS A 148 -18.42 3.59 -5.75
N THR A 149 -18.39 4.05 -4.50
CA THR A 149 -18.02 5.41 -4.14
C THR A 149 -16.59 5.50 -3.62
N VAL A 150 -16.03 6.69 -3.78
CA VAL A 150 -14.81 7.13 -3.09
C VAL A 150 -15.17 8.35 -2.26
N TRP A 151 -14.83 8.33 -0.99
CA TRP A 151 -15.08 9.44 -0.07
C TRP A 151 -13.76 10.12 0.26
N ILE A 152 -13.81 11.45 0.34
CA ILE A 152 -12.69 12.29 0.76
C ILE A 152 -13.07 13.00 2.04
N TRP A 153 -12.20 12.86 3.04
CA TRP A 153 -12.37 13.39 4.36
C TRP A 153 -11.27 14.41 4.62
N GLU A 154 -11.62 15.60 5.09
CA GLU A 154 -10.67 16.57 5.62
C GLU A 154 -10.27 16.16 7.04
N VAL A 155 -8.98 16.18 7.32
CA VAL A 155 -8.42 15.88 8.64
C VAL A 155 -8.16 17.19 9.37
N GLN A 156 -9.02 17.51 10.33
CA GLN A 156 -8.92 18.71 11.14
C GLN A 156 -7.85 18.56 12.24
N PRO A 157 -7.26 19.65 12.74
CA PRO A 157 -6.19 19.62 13.76
C PRO A 157 -6.56 18.87 15.05
N ASP A 158 -7.83 18.90 15.44
CA ASP A 158 -8.34 18.27 16.68
C ASP A 158 -8.74 16.80 16.44
N ALA A 159 -8.22 16.18 15.39
CA ALA A 159 -8.56 14.82 14.96
C ALA A 159 -10.06 14.62 14.65
N ASP A 160 -10.74 15.69 14.29
CA ASP A 160 -12.07 15.66 13.69
C ASP A 160 -11.97 15.42 12.18
N PHE A 161 -13.00 14.88 11.59
CA PHE A 161 -13.03 14.51 10.16
C PHE A 161 -14.34 15.01 9.53
N GLU A 162 -14.21 15.83 8.50
CA GLU A 162 -15.34 16.30 7.74
C GLU A 162 -15.36 15.69 6.32
N CYS A 163 -16.55 15.30 5.84
CA CYS A 163 -16.68 14.81 4.47
C CYS A 163 -16.59 15.97 3.48
N MET A 164 -15.51 16.01 2.69
CA MET A 164 -15.27 17.00 1.65
C MET A 164 -15.89 16.63 0.31
N GLY A 165 -16.10 15.35 0.06
CA GLY A 165 -16.66 14.92 -1.23
C GLY A 165 -16.96 13.43 -1.29
N VAL A 166 -17.98 13.11 -2.08
CA VAL A 166 -18.40 11.74 -2.42
C VAL A 166 -18.37 11.57 -3.93
N LEU A 167 -17.40 10.80 -4.42
CA LEU A 167 -17.14 10.61 -5.84
C LEU A 167 -17.85 9.34 -6.33
N MET A 168 -18.76 9.46 -7.29
CA MET A 168 -19.64 8.39 -7.78
C MET A 168 -19.35 8.02 -9.24
N GLU A 169 -18.07 8.09 -9.63
CA GLU A 169 -17.67 7.94 -11.04
C GLU A 169 -17.49 6.49 -11.48
N HIS A 170 -17.24 5.57 -10.55
CA HIS A 170 -17.10 4.15 -10.87
C HIS A 170 -18.46 3.46 -11.03
N SER A 171 -18.55 2.55 -11.99
CA SER A 171 -19.77 1.77 -12.23
C SER A 171 -19.85 0.49 -11.40
N GLN A 172 -18.75 0.08 -10.75
CA GLN A 172 -18.65 -1.12 -9.91
C GLN A 172 -17.75 -0.88 -8.70
N ASP A 173 -17.56 -1.95 -7.87
CA ASP A 173 -16.75 -1.92 -6.64
C ASP A 173 -15.43 -1.18 -6.83
N VAL A 174 -15.09 -0.25 -5.95
CA VAL A 174 -13.77 0.36 -5.88
C VAL A 174 -12.88 -0.46 -4.94
N LYS A 175 -11.71 -0.87 -5.42
CA LYS A 175 -10.82 -1.80 -4.72
C LYS A 175 -9.68 -1.11 -3.98
N CYS A 176 -9.18 -0.01 -4.52
CA CYS A 176 -7.99 0.68 -3.99
C CYS A 176 -8.09 2.18 -4.24
N VAL A 177 -7.58 2.94 -3.28
CA VAL A 177 -7.27 4.36 -3.43
C VAL A 177 -5.79 4.59 -3.17
N ALA A 178 -5.18 5.53 -3.89
CA ALA A 178 -3.78 5.88 -3.72
C ALA A 178 -3.57 7.38 -4.00
N TRP A 179 -3.04 8.09 -3.00
CA TRP A 179 -2.67 9.50 -3.14
C TRP A 179 -1.33 9.67 -3.84
N HIS A 180 -1.24 10.70 -4.66
CA HIS A 180 0.02 11.12 -5.25
C HIS A 180 1.03 11.53 -4.15
N PRO A 181 2.34 11.23 -4.28
CA PRO A 181 3.31 11.40 -3.20
C PRO A 181 3.61 12.85 -2.80
N SER A 182 3.22 13.84 -3.61
CA SER A 182 3.52 15.26 -3.36
C SER A 182 2.43 16.24 -3.79
N GLU A 183 1.41 15.80 -4.49
CA GLU A 183 0.28 16.62 -4.95
C GLU A 183 -1.04 16.04 -4.40
N GLU A 184 -2.07 16.85 -4.31
CA GLU A 184 -3.40 16.38 -3.88
C GLU A 184 -4.18 15.80 -5.07
N ILE A 185 -3.59 14.79 -5.70
CA ILE A 185 -4.20 13.99 -6.75
C ILE A 185 -4.49 12.62 -6.16
N LEU A 186 -5.75 12.19 -6.27
CA LEU A 186 -6.19 10.87 -5.84
C LEU A 186 -6.39 9.96 -7.05
N ALA A 187 -5.92 8.71 -6.95
CA ALA A 187 -6.21 7.65 -7.91
C ALA A 187 -7.10 6.60 -7.26
N SER A 188 -8.07 6.06 -7.99
CA SER A 188 -8.88 4.91 -7.57
C SER A 188 -8.88 3.81 -8.63
N ALA A 189 -8.92 2.55 -8.20
CA ALA A 189 -8.97 1.36 -9.04
C ALA A 189 -10.24 0.55 -8.77
N SER A 190 -10.84 -0.02 -9.81
CA SER A 190 -12.15 -0.63 -9.69
C SER A 190 -12.28 -1.97 -10.40
N TYR A 191 -13.34 -2.69 -10.01
CA TYR A 191 -13.89 -3.85 -10.70
C TYR A 191 -14.48 -3.50 -12.09
N ASP A 192 -14.66 -2.20 -12.41
CA ASP A 192 -15.07 -1.74 -13.74
C ASP A 192 -13.91 -1.65 -14.76
N ASP A 193 -12.76 -2.25 -14.42
CA ASP A 193 -11.55 -2.36 -15.23
C ASP A 193 -10.86 -1.02 -15.50
N THR A 194 -11.29 0.05 -14.81
CA THR A 194 -10.76 1.40 -14.99
C THR A 194 -10.04 1.93 -13.75
N ILE A 195 -9.20 2.93 -14.00
CA ILE A 195 -8.59 3.77 -12.97
C ILE A 195 -9.09 5.18 -13.18
N LYS A 196 -9.48 5.86 -12.12
CA LYS A 196 -9.92 7.26 -12.17
C LYS A 196 -8.98 8.14 -11.38
N LEU A 197 -8.71 9.33 -11.90
CA LEU A 197 -7.87 10.33 -11.27
C LEU A 197 -8.71 11.55 -10.92
N TYR A 198 -8.57 12.02 -9.68
CA TYR A 198 -9.36 13.10 -9.12
C TYR A 198 -8.45 14.21 -8.60
N ILE A 199 -8.95 15.43 -8.66
CA ILE A 199 -8.32 16.63 -8.12
C ILE A 199 -9.40 17.53 -7.51
N ASP A 200 -9.02 18.34 -6.55
CA ASP A 200 -9.86 19.43 -6.05
C ASP A 200 -9.74 20.64 -6.97
N ASP A 201 -10.85 21.21 -7.38
CA ASP A 201 -10.92 22.51 -8.02
C ASP A 201 -11.63 23.46 -7.07
N PRO A 202 -10.97 24.54 -6.60
CA PRO A 202 -11.56 25.49 -5.65
C PRO A 202 -12.89 26.10 -6.10
N SER A 203 -13.26 25.97 -7.39
CA SER A 203 -14.51 26.48 -7.96
C SER A 203 -15.59 25.42 -8.18
N GLU A 204 -15.23 24.12 -8.17
CA GLU A 204 -16.10 23.03 -8.61
C GLU A 204 -16.13 21.81 -7.67
N ASP A 205 -15.42 21.84 -6.54
CA ASP A 205 -15.20 20.67 -5.68
C ASP A 205 -14.31 19.57 -6.31
N TRP A 206 -14.25 18.42 -5.67
CA TRP A 206 -13.55 17.24 -6.16
C TRP A 206 -14.20 16.64 -7.39
N PHE A 207 -13.44 16.46 -8.47
CA PHE A 207 -13.95 15.88 -9.72
C PHE A 207 -12.96 14.93 -10.38
N CYS A 208 -13.49 14.03 -11.22
CA CYS A 208 -12.69 13.12 -12.04
C CYS A 208 -12.19 13.83 -13.30
N PHE A 209 -10.89 14.14 -13.33
CA PHE A 209 -10.28 14.79 -14.49
C PHE A 209 -9.75 13.81 -15.53
N SER A 210 -9.53 12.54 -15.18
CA SER A 210 -9.01 11.53 -16.12
C SER A 210 -9.48 10.11 -15.78
N THR A 211 -9.79 9.35 -16.82
CA THR A 211 -10.08 7.91 -16.73
C THR A 211 -9.06 7.13 -17.54
N LEU A 212 -8.29 6.26 -16.88
CA LEU A 212 -7.30 5.40 -17.52
C LEU A 212 -7.94 4.04 -17.80
N SER A 213 -8.08 3.72 -19.08
CA SER A 213 -8.69 2.49 -19.56
C SER A 213 -7.68 1.64 -20.30
N GLY A 214 -7.83 0.32 -20.18
CA GLY A 214 -6.95 -0.60 -20.93
C GLY A 214 -6.75 -1.96 -20.25
N HIS A 215 -6.90 -2.06 -18.92
CA HIS A 215 -7.05 -3.36 -18.28
C HIS A 215 -8.29 -4.09 -18.82
N LYS A 216 -8.26 -5.41 -18.79
CA LYS A 216 -9.31 -6.28 -19.35
C LYS A 216 -10.09 -7.01 -18.25
N SER A 217 -9.80 -6.69 -17.01
CA SER A 217 -10.46 -7.23 -15.82
C SER A 217 -10.14 -6.34 -14.63
N THR A 218 -10.72 -6.64 -13.48
CA THR A 218 -10.60 -5.91 -12.21
C THR A 218 -9.21 -5.34 -11.96
N VAL A 219 -9.13 -4.04 -11.68
CA VAL A 219 -7.91 -3.40 -11.19
C VAL A 219 -7.91 -3.46 -9.67
N TRP A 220 -6.90 -4.16 -9.09
CA TRP A 220 -6.86 -4.45 -7.67
C TRP A 220 -6.10 -3.42 -6.85
N SER A 221 -4.98 -2.94 -7.37
CA SER A 221 -4.08 -2.11 -6.58
C SER A 221 -3.36 -1.09 -7.45
N LEU A 222 -3.02 0.03 -6.82
CA LEU A 222 -2.32 1.16 -7.41
C LEU A 222 -1.09 1.52 -6.59
N SER A 223 -0.05 1.97 -7.26
CA SER A 223 1.11 2.55 -6.59
C SER A 223 1.77 3.61 -7.46
N TRP A 224 1.98 4.78 -6.90
CA TRP A 224 2.70 5.86 -7.56
C TRP A 224 4.20 5.60 -7.52
N SER A 225 4.91 6.05 -8.54
CA SER A 225 6.38 6.14 -8.46
C SER A 225 6.77 7.15 -7.36
N PRO A 226 7.94 6.99 -6.71
CA PRO A 226 8.36 7.91 -5.65
C PRO A 226 8.38 9.39 -6.06
N GLN A 227 8.57 9.68 -7.36
CA GLN A 227 8.58 11.03 -7.90
C GLN A 227 7.20 11.52 -8.39
N GLY A 228 6.17 10.66 -8.38
CA GLY A 228 4.82 10.98 -8.82
C GLY A 228 4.59 11.02 -10.34
N SER A 229 5.63 10.94 -11.15
CA SER A 229 5.51 11.06 -12.62
C SER A 229 4.89 9.83 -13.28
N TYR A 230 4.79 8.71 -12.57
CA TYR A 230 4.24 7.44 -13.03
C TYR A 230 3.28 6.85 -12.01
N LEU A 231 2.28 6.15 -12.52
CA LEU A 231 1.35 5.33 -11.76
C LEU A 231 1.44 3.89 -12.27
N ALA A 232 1.53 2.93 -11.36
CA ALA A 232 1.44 1.51 -11.68
C ALA A 232 0.11 0.95 -11.19
N SER A 233 -0.47 0.02 -11.96
CA SER A 233 -1.72 -0.67 -11.65
C SER A 233 -1.60 -2.17 -11.86
N SER A 234 -2.21 -2.97 -10.98
CA SER A 234 -2.23 -4.44 -11.06
C SER A 234 -3.66 -4.97 -11.22
N SER A 235 -3.81 -6.09 -11.96
CA SER A 235 -5.13 -6.57 -12.37
C SER A 235 -5.27 -8.09 -12.37
N ASP A 236 -6.54 -8.53 -12.41
CA ASP A 236 -6.96 -9.89 -12.72
C ASP A 236 -6.61 -10.31 -14.16
N ASP A 237 -6.32 -9.38 -15.05
CA ASP A 237 -5.87 -9.68 -16.41
C ASP A 237 -4.42 -10.19 -16.49
N LEU A 238 -3.79 -10.45 -15.34
CA LEU A 238 -2.44 -10.96 -15.14
C LEU A 238 -1.35 -9.98 -15.57
N THR A 239 -1.70 -8.70 -15.72
CA THR A 239 -0.76 -7.67 -16.13
C THR A 239 -0.60 -6.60 -15.05
N VAL A 240 0.58 -5.98 -15.06
CA VAL A 240 0.81 -4.69 -14.45
C VAL A 240 0.96 -3.67 -15.57
N ARG A 241 0.28 -2.55 -15.45
CA ARG A 241 0.38 -1.44 -16.39
C ARG A 241 0.99 -0.24 -15.74
N ILE A 242 1.87 0.45 -16.49
CA ILE A 242 2.50 1.69 -16.07
C ILE A 242 1.99 2.82 -16.94
N TRP A 243 1.56 3.88 -16.28
CA TRP A 243 0.99 5.08 -16.85
C TRP A 243 1.92 6.25 -16.57
N LYS A 244 2.23 7.07 -17.57
CA LYS A 244 3.10 8.25 -17.45
C LYS A 244 2.27 9.51 -17.55
N ARG A 245 2.55 10.47 -16.66
CA ARG A 245 2.05 11.84 -16.80
C ARG A 245 2.79 12.53 -17.95
N VAL A 246 2.06 12.93 -18.97
CA VAL A 246 2.62 13.62 -20.15
C VAL A 246 2.34 15.11 -20.14
N LYS A 247 1.25 15.52 -19.47
CA LYS A 247 0.88 16.90 -19.15
C LYS A 247 0.14 16.92 -17.82
N GLU A 248 -0.21 18.10 -17.34
CA GLU A 248 -0.86 18.31 -16.05
C GLU A 248 -2.05 17.36 -15.79
N HIS A 249 -2.94 17.19 -16.76
CA HIS A 249 -4.13 16.33 -16.65
C HIS A 249 -4.14 15.20 -17.69
N GLU A 250 -3.03 14.93 -18.37
CA GLU A 250 -2.94 13.89 -19.40
C GLU A 250 -2.00 12.77 -19.00
N TRP A 251 -2.53 11.56 -18.92
CA TRP A 251 -1.82 10.32 -18.60
C TRP A 251 -1.88 9.35 -19.76
N LYS A 252 -0.77 8.67 -20.04
CA LYS A 252 -0.69 7.68 -21.13
C LYS A 252 -0.13 6.37 -20.62
N PHE A 253 -0.67 5.28 -21.15
CA PHE A 253 -0.08 3.96 -21.02
C PHE A 253 1.31 3.93 -21.69
N VAL A 254 2.32 3.39 -20.98
CA VAL A 254 3.71 3.36 -21.48
C VAL A 254 4.37 1.99 -21.38
N LEU A 255 3.95 1.12 -20.46
CA LEU A 255 4.60 -0.20 -20.30
C LEU A 255 3.62 -1.21 -19.68
N GLU A 256 3.71 -2.46 -20.16
CA GLU A 256 3.00 -3.60 -19.58
C GLU A 256 4.01 -4.65 -19.09
N LEU A 257 3.84 -5.13 -17.83
CA LEU A 257 4.64 -6.20 -17.26
C LEU A 257 3.82 -7.46 -17.16
N ARG A 258 4.43 -8.59 -17.47
CA ARG A 258 3.87 -9.94 -17.35
C ARG A 258 4.81 -10.82 -16.56
N GLY A 259 4.28 -11.64 -15.66
CA GLY A 259 5.12 -12.52 -14.84
C GLY A 259 4.36 -13.28 -13.78
N HIS A 260 3.07 -13.00 -13.62
CA HIS A 260 2.12 -13.73 -12.78
C HIS A 260 1.26 -14.68 -13.60
N GLU A 261 0.84 -15.77 -12.98
CA GLU A 261 -0.02 -16.80 -13.57
C GLU A 261 -1.46 -16.75 -13.04
N ARG A 262 -1.69 -15.91 -12.03
CA ARG A 262 -3.01 -15.63 -11.43
C ARG A 262 -3.12 -14.15 -11.13
N SER A 263 -4.28 -13.74 -10.64
CA SER A 263 -4.61 -12.35 -10.25
C SER A 263 -3.49 -11.67 -9.46
N ILE A 264 -3.19 -10.43 -9.81
CA ILE A 264 -2.17 -9.63 -9.10
C ILE A 264 -2.90 -8.72 -8.13
N TYR A 265 -2.86 -9.07 -6.83
CA TYR A 265 -3.65 -8.40 -5.81
C TYR A 265 -3.01 -7.13 -5.26
N SER A 266 -1.69 -7.06 -5.27
CA SER A 266 -0.99 -5.91 -4.66
C SER A 266 0.24 -5.52 -5.44
N ILE A 267 0.49 -4.21 -5.43
CA ILE A 267 1.63 -3.58 -6.07
C ILE A 267 2.18 -2.48 -5.15
N SER A 268 3.50 -2.37 -5.06
CA SER A 268 4.15 -1.31 -4.30
C SER A 268 5.40 -0.82 -5.04
N TRP A 269 5.53 0.48 -5.19
CA TRP A 269 6.68 1.12 -5.86
C TRP A 269 7.56 1.81 -4.83
N GLY A 270 8.73 1.28 -4.57
CA GLY A 270 9.73 1.84 -3.66
C GLY A 270 10.89 2.52 -4.40
N VAL A 271 11.67 3.30 -3.67
CA VAL A 271 12.84 3.99 -4.25
C VAL A 271 13.92 3.02 -4.74
N GLY A 272 14.01 1.82 -4.14
CA GLY A 272 15.02 0.84 -4.51
C GLY A 272 16.46 1.30 -4.23
N LYS A 273 17.41 0.49 -4.68
CA LYS A 273 18.85 0.83 -4.66
C LYS A 273 19.33 0.84 -6.11
N GLY A 274 19.51 2.01 -6.69
CA GLY A 274 19.89 2.11 -8.10
C GLY A 274 20.61 3.40 -8.46
N THR A 275 20.96 3.54 -9.73
CA THR A 275 21.60 4.71 -10.34
C THR A 275 20.59 5.83 -10.57
N SER A 276 21.06 7.00 -10.99
CA SER A 276 20.22 8.21 -11.25
C SER A 276 19.13 8.04 -12.33
N GLU A 277 19.23 7.02 -13.19
CA GLU A 277 18.24 6.70 -14.22
C GLU A 277 17.15 5.72 -13.72
N ASN A 278 17.30 5.21 -12.50
CA ASN A 278 16.39 4.27 -11.90
C ASN A 278 15.19 4.99 -11.27
N LEU A 279 13.99 4.65 -11.71
CA LEU A 279 12.73 5.17 -11.16
C LEU A 279 12.29 4.44 -9.90
N GLY A 280 13.07 3.44 -9.45
CA GLY A 280 12.79 2.64 -8.28
C GLY A 280 12.50 1.17 -8.59
N TRP A 281 12.12 0.45 -7.54
CA TRP A 281 11.77 -0.96 -7.61
C TRP A 281 10.28 -1.16 -7.40
N LEU A 282 9.68 -1.91 -8.29
CA LEU A 282 8.28 -2.27 -8.24
C LEU A 282 8.14 -3.71 -7.73
N ALA A 283 7.43 -3.91 -6.63
CA ALA A 283 7.08 -5.23 -6.10
C ALA A 283 5.65 -5.57 -6.48
N THR A 284 5.39 -6.81 -6.88
CA THR A 284 4.06 -7.31 -7.25
C THR A 284 3.80 -8.67 -6.63
N THR A 285 2.58 -8.90 -6.15
CA THR A 285 2.15 -10.15 -5.49
C THR A 285 0.72 -10.52 -5.87
N GLY A 286 0.38 -11.78 -5.74
CA GLY A 286 -0.98 -12.21 -6.06
C GLY A 286 -1.30 -13.67 -5.72
N GLY A 287 -2.36 -14.17 -6.35
CA GLY A 287 -2.95 -15.48 -6.13
C GLY A 287 -2.11 -16.67 -6.60
N ASP A 288 -0.96 -16.43 -7.22
CA ASP A 288 0.01 -17.47 -7.59
C ASP A 288 1.09 -17.67 -6.51
N GLY A 289 0.98 -16.99 -5.37
CA GLY A 289 1.93 -17.07 -4.26
C GLY A 289 3.32 -16.52 -4.58
N LYS A 290 3.47 -15.76 -5.69
CA LYS A 290 4.75 -15.20 -6.12
C LYS A 290 4.93 -13.78 -5.60
N ILE A 291 6.21 -13.43 -5.37
CA ILE A 291 6.68 -12.04 -5.27
C ILE A 291 7.61 -11.81 -6.45
N ASN A 292 7.32 -10.83 -7.29
CA ASN A 292 8.22 -10.37 -8.36
C ASN A 292 8.72 -8.96 -8.03
N ILE A 293 10.02 -8.74 -8.19
CA ILE A 293 10.66 -7.43 -8.04
C ILE A 293 11.19 -6.99 -9.40
N TRP A 294 10.76 -5.82 -9.83
CA TRP A 294 11.12 -5.21 -11.10
C TRP A 294 11.91 -3.94 -10.87
N GLU A 295 13.00 -3.76 -11.57
CA GLU A 295 13.69 -2.47 -11.69
C GLU A 295 13.10 -1.71 -12.87
N ILE A 296 12.64 -0.50 -12.61
CA ILE A 296 12.06 0.37 -13.64
C ILE A 296 13.06 1.48 -13.95
N THR A 297 13.43 1.61 -15.22
CA THR A 297 14.42 2.61 -15.67
C THR A 297 13.86 3.44 -16.82
N GLU A 298 14.18 4.73 -16.83
CA GLU A 298 13.88 5.64 -17.94
C GLU A 298 15.12 5.78 -18.81
N THR A 299 14.99 5.47 -20.10
CA THR A 299 16.08 5.55 -21.08
C THR A 299 15.85 6.73 -22.01
N GLN A 300 16.83 7.64 -22.08
CA GLN A 300 16.73 8.86 -22.91
C GLN A 300 16.97 8.60 -24.42
N HIS A 301 17.33 7.38 -24.82
CA HIS A 301 17.88 7.12 -26.15
C HIS A 301 17.10 6.13 -27.02
N THR A 302 15.91 5.68 -26.61
CA THR A 302 15.09 4.73 -27.35
C THR A 302 13.69 5.26 -27.63
N ASN A 303 13.01 4.68 -28.66
CA ASN A 303 11.61 5.01 -28.95
C ASN A 303 10.67 4.57 -27.80
N ASP A 304 11.14 3.67 -26.92
CA ASP A 304 10.46 3.24 -25.69
C ASP A 304 11.18 3.84 -24.50
N PRO A 305 10.67 4.93 -23.94
CA PRO A 305 11.35 5.69 -22.87
C PRO A 305 11.42 4.95 -21.55
N LEU A 306 10.69 3.84 -21.38
CA LEU A 306 10.61 3.09 -20.13
C LEU A 306 10.96 1.63 -20.37
N SER A 307 11.82 1.07 -19.52
CA SER A 307 12.13 -0.34 -19.51
C SER A 307 11.99 -0.95 -18.11
N ALA A 308 11.71 -2.25 -18.05
CA ALA A 308 11.62 -2.99 -16.81
C ALA A 308 12.48 -4.26 -16.89
N LYS A 309 13.22 -4.51 -15.81
CA LYS A 309 14.04 -5.71 -15.65
C LYS A 309 13.58 -6.46 -14.41
N LEU A 310 13.29 -7.75 -14.54
CA LEU A 310 13.03 -8.59 -13.38
C LEU A 310 14.34 -8.79 -12.60
N LEU A 311 14.36 -8.28 -11.35
CA LEU A 311 15.53 -8.37 -10.47
C LEU A 311 15.51 -9.64 -9.63
N ALA A 312 14.37 -9.94 -9.03
CA ALA A 312 14.20 -11.07 -8.14
C ALA A 312 12.80 -11.66 -8.25
N ARG A 313 12.68 -12.94 -7.97
CA ARG A 313 11.41 -13.66 -7.88
C ARG A 313 11.51 -14.72 -6.80
N ILE A 314 10.43 -14.90 -6.06
CA ILE A 314 10.22 -16.06 -5.21
C ILE A 314 8.82 -16.63 -5.48
N SER A 315 8.70 -17.96 -5.52
CA SER A 315 7.43 -18.67 -5.60
C SER A 315 7.15 -19.33 -4.25
N GLY A 316 5.87 -19.40 -3.86
CA GLY A 316 5.51 -19.95 -2.55
C GLY A 316 5.99 -19.07 -1.39
N ALA A 317 5.94 -17.74 -1.55
CA ALA A 317 6.33 -16.81 -0.50
C ALA A 317 5.54 -17.02 0.79
N HIS A 318 4.28 -17.39 0.68
CA HIS A 318 3.38 -17.81 1.75
C HIS A 318 2.93 -19.28 1.56
N ASP A 319 3.90 -20.16 1.26
CA ASP A 319 3.68 -21.56 0.92
C ASP A 319 2.69 -21.73 -0.25
N VAL A 320 1.54 -22.33 -0.01
CA VAL A 320 0.49 -22.53 -1.02
C VAL A 320 -0.58 -21.43 -1.01
N SER A 321 -0.41 -20.44 -0.13
CA SER A 321 -1.40 -19.39 0.10
C SER A 321 -1.20 -18.20 -0.84
N ASP A 322 -2.29 -17.49 -1.11
CA ASP A 322 -2.27 -16.25 -1.85
C ASP A 322 -1.51 -15.16 -1.06
N VAL A 323 -0.81 -14.27 -1.76
CA VAL A 323 -0.15 -13.11 -1.17
C VAL A 323 -0.99 -11.88 -1.44
N ASN A 324 -1.67 -11.39 -0.39
CA ASN A 324 -2.70 -10.35 -0.49
C ASN A 324 -2.14 -8.94 -0.59
N SER A 325 -0.96 -8.69 0.01
CA SER A 325 -0.37 -7.37 0.08
C SER A 325 1.14 -7.42 0.04
N VAL A 326 1.73 -6.39 -0.56
CA VAL A 326 3.16 -6.09 -0.50
C VAL A 326 3.36 -4.60 -0.26
N SER A 327 4.34 -4.25 0.58
CA SER A 327 4.69 -2.85 0.85
C SER A 327 6.19 -2.71 1.08
N TRP A 328 6.82 -1.75 0.38
CA TRP A 328 8.21 -1.37 0.62
C TRP A 328 8.36 -0.54 1.89
N CYS A 329 9.46 -0.77 2.61
CA CYS A 329 9.83 0.11 3.71
C CYS A 329 10.15 1.52 3.16
N PRO A 330 9.49 2.59 3.68
CA PRO A 330 9.69 3.95 3.16
C PRO A 330 11.01 4.57 3.62
N ARG A 331 11.71 3.96 4.57
CA ARG A 331 12.96 4.48 5.13
C ARG A 331 14.13 4.16 4.22
N LEU A 332 14.88 5.18 3.82
CA LEU A 332 15.97 5.07 2.83
C LEU A 332 17.05 4.08 3.22
N GLU A 333 17.38 3.98 4.52
CA GLU A 333 18.35 3.00 5.04
C GLU A 333 17.88 1.55 4.87
N HIS A 334 16.59 1.34 4.66
CA HIS A 334 15.91 0.06 4.49
C HIS A 334 15.14 -0.05 3.16
N ALA A 335 15.56 0.68 2.13
CA ALA A 335 14.91 0.68 0.82
C ALA A 335 14.95 -0.68 0.09
N ASP A 336 15.69 -1.65 0.63
CA ASP A 336 15.76 -3.04 0.18
C ASP A 336 14.83 -4.00 0.96
N LEU A 337 14.07 -3.47 1.94
CA LEU A 337 13.11 -4.26 2.71
C LEU A 337 11.70 -4.10 2.18
N LEU A 338 10.97 -5.21 2.17
CA LEU A 338 9.53 -5.22 1.92
C LEU A 338 8.83 -6.17 2.90
N ALA A 339 7.57 -5.90 3.16
CA ALA A 339 6.70 -6.77 3.93
C ALA A 339 5.56 -7.31 3.06
N THR A 340 5.10 -8.52 3.37
CA THR A 340 3.95 -9.16 2.71
C THR A 340 2.96 -9.70 3.73
N ALA A 341 1.68 -9.77 3.34
CA ALA A 341 0.61 -10.42 4.10
C ALA A 341 -0.07 -11.47 3.22
N GLY A 342 -0.44 -12.60 3.78
CA GLY A 342 -1.01 -13.72 3.04
C GLY A 342 -2.25 -14.34 3.69
N ASP A 343 -2.87 -15.24 2.92
CA ASP A 343 -4.03 -16.04 3.34
C ASP A 343 -3.70 -17.02 4.47
N ASP A 344 -2.41 -17.27 4.72
CA ASP A 344 -1.91 -18.07 5.85
C ASP A 344 -1.96 -17.33 7.19
N GLY A 345 -2.42 -16.08 7.22
CA GLY A 345 -2.45 -15.22 8.40
C GLY A 345 -1.09 -14.62 8.78
N LEU A 346 -0.02 -14.97 8.07
CA LEU A 346 1.31 -14.51 8.39
C LEU A 346 1.61 -13.14 7.75
N VAL A 347 2.48 -12.41 8.42
CA VAL A 347 3.20 -11.26 7.87
C VAL A 347 4.66 -11.66 7.74
N LYS A 348 5.23 -11.51 6.56
CA LYS A 348 6.62 -11.87 6.30
C LYS A 348 7.41 -10.65 5.87
N VAL A 349 8.66 -10.56 6.34
CA VAL A 349 9.57 -9.48 5.95
C VAL A 349 10.71 -10.04 5.13
N TRP A 350 10.97 -9.41 4.01
CA TRP A 350 11.93 -9.84 2.99
C TRP A 350 12.96 -8.77 2.73
N ARG A 351 14.15 -9.18 2.31
CA ARG A 351 15.21 -8.31 1.80
C ARG A 351 15.59 -8.70 0.39
N VAL A 352 15.74 -7.71 -0.49
CA VAL A 352 16.34 -7.92 -1.81
C VAL A 352 17.86 -7.85 -1.67
N VAL A 353 18.54 -8.94 -1.99
CA VAL A 353 20.00 -9.05 -1.91
C VAL A 353 20.57 -9.45 -3.27
N PRO A 354 21.71 -8.87 -3.69
CA PRO A 354 22.43 -9.33 -4.89
C PRO A 354 22.95 -10.76 -4.69
N PHE A 355 23.10 -11.49 -5.78
CA PHE A 355 23.78 -12.79 -5.77
C PHE A 355 25.28 -12.64 -5.58
#